data_259de7c74ed5a66e51b8fef847819c2f
#
_entry.id   259de7c74ed5a66e51b8fef847819c2f
#
_cell.length_a   1.000
_cell.length_b   1.000
_cell.length_c   1.000
_cell.angle_alpha   90.00
_cell.angle_beta   90.00
_cell.angle_gamma   90.00
#
_symmetry.space_group_name_H-M   'P 1'
#
loop_
_entity.id
_entity.type
_entity.pdbx_description
1 polymer ?
#
loop_
_entity_poly.entity_id
_entity_poly.type
_entity_poly.pdbx_seq_one_letter_code
_entity_poly.pdbx_strand_id
1 'polypeptide(L)'
;MRFSAAKRAGCLFALILPAIVCRPWRLDAIDNIKIAYPSTSFTTMPILAASKFGLYQQEGMRLELILMRPNISVTAVVTGQVEFATAHGSIVRAAAQGMPVKSLMVVADRPAYYLVAKAGVNTVGALRGRSVGIASLGGSVHLMTKEFMAQNNLDADKNVALVVTGDHNTSIQAIQNGHVDAAVISVPWQTVAEKAGLRKLAYFGDVMRLPMAGLGASDENIAKKPDLLRRAVRATLRGIDFLRDAKNKKEVVGIMVEWFKIHGEQAQEAYGQMVEAYPPNGVVADEVLEKDLEIARQTGAIKNRVTLSRVVDFQFVKAARNELSVKKP
;
A
#
# COMPACT_ATOMS: atom_id res chain seq x y z
N MET A 1 97.77 -13.13 -37.95
CA MET A 1 97.10 -12.20 -37.13
C MET A 1 95.60 -12.36 -37.37
N ARG A 2 94.84 -12.96 -36.37
CA ARG A 2 93.43 -13.23 -36.51
C ARG A 2 92.71 -12.46 -35.41
N PHE A 3 91.85 -11.54 -35.78
CA PHE A 3 91.00 -10.84 -34.87
C PHE A 3 89.67 -11.67 -34.60
N SER A 4 89.42 -11.97 -33.35
CA SER A 4 88.20 -12.63 -32.93
C SER A 4 87.10 -11.59 -32.61
N ALA A 5 85.96 -11.73 -33.29
CA ALA A 5 84.78 -10.90 -33.02
C ALA A 5 83.87 -11.49 -31.90
N ALA A 6 83.75 -10.82 -30.84
CA ALA A 6 82.85 -11.20 -29.74
C ALA A 6 81.37 -10.78 -30.02
N LYS A 7 80.47 -11.75 -30.12
CA LYS A 7 79.00 -11.51 -30.20
C LYS A 7 78.47 -11.10 -28.87
N ARG A 8 77.92 -9.87 -28.77
CA ARG A 8 77.08 -9.43 -27.63
C ARG A 8 75.64 -9.91 -27.85
N ALA A 9 75.15 -10.80 -26.99
CA ALA A 9 73.76 -11.19 -26.94
C ALA A 9 73.01 -10.15 -26.05
N GLY A 10 72.10 -9.37 -26.64
CA GLY A 10 71.22 -8.50 -25.93
C GLY A 10 69.98 -9.24 -25.50
N CYS A 11 69.80 -9.43 -24.21
CA CYS A 11 68.52 -9.90 -23.61
C CYS A 11 67.52 -8.74 -23.61
N LEU A 12 66.48 -8.81 -24.45
CA LEU A 12 65.28 -7.97 -24.33
C LEU A 12 64.39 -8.55 -23.19
N PHE A 13 64.37 -7.84 -22.08
CA PHE A 13 63.35 -8.07 -21.02
C PHE A 13 62.07 -7.37 -21.46
N ALA A 14 61.05 -8.10 -21.91
CA ALA A 14 59.72 -7.59 -22.16
C ALA A 14 59.01 -7.41 -20.79
N LEU A 15 58.86 -6.15 -20.36
CA LEU A 15 58.03 -5.80 -19.22
C LEU A 15 56.55 -5.95 -19.60
N ILE A 16 55.93 -7.06 -19.18
CA ILE A 16 54.49 -7.24 -19.26
C ILE A 16 53.85 -6.42 -18.07
N LEU A 17 53.39 -5.21 -18.36
CA LEU A 17 52.52 -4.48 -17.41
C LEU A 17 51.15 -5.16 -17.38
N PRO A 18 50.66 -5.56 -16.21
CA PRO A 18 49.28 -6.02 -16.11
C PRO A 18 48.36 -4.82 -16.38
N ALA A 19 47.54 -4.90 -17.44
CA ALA A 19 46.47 -3.97 -17.68
C ALA A 19 45.45 -4.10 -16.56
N ILE A 20 45.48 -3.18 -15.60
CA ILE A 20 44.41 -3.02 -14.59
C ILE A 20 43.18 -2.57 -15.37
N VAL A 21 42.29 -3.52 -15.68
CA VAL A 21 40.96 -3.24 -16.23
C VAL A 21 40.18 -2.54 -15.12
N CYS A 22 40.30 -1.22 -15.05
CA CYS A 22 39.39 -0.39 -14.27
C CYS A 22 37.98 -0.61 -14.84
N ARG A 23 37.21 -1.52 -14.24
CA ARG A 23 35.77 -1.56 -14.48
C ARG A 23 35.24 -0.20 -14.07
N PRO A 24 34.60 0.59 -14.95
CA PRO A 24 33.96 1.82 -14.54
C PRO A 24 32.93 1.45 -13.52
N TRP A 25 33.05 1.99 -12.31
CA TRP A 25 31.95 2.02 -11.35
C TRP A 25 30.83 2.77 -12.05
N ARG A 26 29.83 2.02 -12.54
CA ARG A 26 28.56 2.63 -12.91
C ARG A 26 28.02 3.22 -11.62
N LEU A 27 28.09 4.52 -11.49
CA LEU A 27 27.20 5.26 -10.62
C LEU A 27 25.80 5.00 -11.20
N ASP A 28 25.12 3.95 -10.72
CA ASP A 28 23.74 3.71 -11.11
C ASP A 28 22.97 4.96 -10.67
N ALA A 29 22.39 5.64 -11.65
CA ALA A 29 21.58 6.82 -11.38
C ALA A 29 20.46 6.43 -10.42
N ILE A 30 20.30 7.19 -9.34
CA ILE A 30 19.20 6.97 -8.36
C ILE A 30 17.89 7.29 -9.06
N ASP A 31 17.00 6.31 -9.17
CA ASP A 31 15.66 6.50 -9.71
C ASP A 31 14.79 7.29 -8.72
N ASN A 32 14.28 8.44 -9.13
CA ASN A 32 13.26 9.14 -8.36
C ASN A 32 11.89 8.52 -8.67
N ILE A 33 11.22 8.00 -7.66
CA ILE A 33 9.89 7.41 -7.78
C ILE A 33 8.87 8.16 -6.92
N LYS A 34 7.67 8.28 -7.46
CA LYS A 34 6.52 8.90 -6.78
C LYS A 34 5.46 7.85 -6.53
N ILE A 35 5.00 7.77 -5.28
CA ILE A 35 3.89 6.88 -4.89
C ILE A 35 2.75 7.73 -4.35
N ALA A 36 1.61 7.69 -5.02
CA ALA A 36 0.38 8.32 -4.56
C ALA A 36 -0.32 7.45 -3.51
N TYR A 37 -0.76 8.06 -2.39
CA TYR A 37 -1.50 7.40 -1.33
C TYR A 37 -2.74 8.19 -0.91
N PRO A 38 -3.87 7.53 -0.53
CA PRO A 38 -5.16 8.21 -0.38
C PRO A 38 -5.39 8.87 0.97
N SER A 39 -4.71 8.42 2.02
CA SER A 39 -4.92 8.91 3.39
C SER A 39 -3.80 8.51 4.33
N THR A 40 -3.65 9.25 5.42
CA THR A 40 -2.77 8.89 6.54
C THR A 40 -3.44 7.77 7.35
N SER A 41 -3.20 6.52 6.96
CA SER A 41 -3.81 5.32 7.56
C SER A 41 -2.81 4.16 7.61
N PHE A 42 -3.21 3.05 8.25
CA PHE A 42 -2.39 1.83 8.29
C PHE A 42 -1.96 1.34 6.90
N THR A 43 -2.74 1.62 5.86
CA THR A 43 -2.46 1.14 4.50
C THR A 43 -1.18 1.72 3.90
N THR A 44 -0.69 2.85 4.41
CA THR A 44 0.55 3.50 3.94
C THR A 44 1.79 3.05 4.72
N MET A 45 1.62 2.45 5.89
CA MET A 45 2.71 2.08 6.79
C MET A 45 3.80 1.19 6.18
N PRO A 46 3.51 0.17 5.34
CA PRO A 46 4.56 -0.64 4.72
C PRO A 46 5.52 0.17 3.84
N ILE A 47 4.99 1.11 3.08
CA ILE A 47 5.76 1.99 2.20
C ILE A 47 6.54 3.01 3.02
N LEU A 48 5.90 3.58 4.04
CA LEU A 48 6.54 4.53 4.95
C LEU A 48 7.70 3.90 5.72
N ALA A 49 7.51 2.69 6.27
CA ALA A 49 8.57 1.95 6.95
C ALA A 49 9.73 1.66 5.99
N ALA A 50 9.42 1.16 4.78
CA ALA A 50 10.44 0.92 3.75
C ALA A 50 11.22 2.17 3.39
N SER A 51 10.56 3.33 3.32
CA SER A 51 11.21 4.62 3.08
C SER A 51 12.11 5.03 4.25
N LYS A 52 11.56 4.99 5.47
CA LYS A 52 12.23 5.48 6.68
C LYS A 52 13.48 4.66 7.04
N PHE A 53 13.46 3.35 6.76
CA PHE A 53 14.60 2.46 6.98
C PHE A 53 15.51 2.28 5.75
N GLY A 54 15.40 3.16 4.77
CA GLY A 54 16.30 3.19 3.63
C GLY A 54 16.16 1.99 2.68
N LEU A 55 15.03 1.24 2.73
CA LEU A 55 14.87 0.05 1.91
C LEU A 55 14.69 0.37 0.42
N TYR A 56 14.10 1.51 0.08
CA TYR A 56 14.08 2.03 -1.29
C TYR A 56 15.45 2.51 -1.75
N GLN A 57 16.22 3.17 -0.87
CA GLN A 57 17.58 3.62 -1.17
C GLN A 57 18.52 2.44 -1.45
N GLN A 58 18.38 1.33 -0.70
CA GLN A 58 19.13 0.09 -0.95
C GLN A 58 18.79 -0.56 -2.29
N GLU A 59 17.63 -0.24 -2.86
CA GLU A 59 17.21 -0.64 -4.20
C GLU A 59 17.55 0.43 -5.27
N GLY A 60 18.39 1.43 -4.94
CA GLY A 60 18.78 2.50 -5.87
C GLY A 60 17.66 3.49 -6.18
N MET A 61 16.69 3.68 -5.25
CA MET A 61 15.54 4.56 -5.48
C MET A 61 15.42 5.64 -4.38
N ARG A 62 14.97 6.82 -4.78
CA ARG A 62 14.50 7.88 -3.88
C ARG A 62 12.99 7.99 -4.00
N LEU A 63 12.29 7.79 -2.88
CA LEU A 63 10.83 7.83 -2.82
C LEU A 63 10.32 9.22 -2.44
N GLU A 64 9.32 9.69 -3.18
CA GLU A 64 8.42 10.79 -2.83
C GLU A 64 7.00 10.26 -2.62
N LEU A 65 6.40 10.53 -1.45
CA LEU A 65 5.02 10.18 -1.14
C LEU A 65 4.10 11.37 -1.41
N ILE A 66 3.05 11.15 -2.21
CA ILE A 66 2.12 12.21 -2.62
C ILE A 66 0.70 11.86 -2.18
N LEU A 67 0.12 12.70 -1.32
CA LEU A 67 -1.29 12.53 -0.90
C LEU A 67 -2.22 12.90 -2.05
N MET A 68 -2.99 11.93 -2.52
CA MET A 68 -3.95 12.10 -3.63
C MET A 68 -5.23 11.32 -3.39
N ARG A 69 -6.37 11.90 -3.74
CA ARG A 69 -7.64 11.16 -3.77
C ARG A 69 -7.55 9.94 -4.69
N PRO A 70 -8.24 8.82 -4.36
CA PRO A 70 -8.10 7.55 -5.10
C PRO A 70 -8.30 7.65 -6.62
N ASN A 71 -9.34 8.34 -7.08
CA ASN A 71 -9.62 8.53 -8.51
C ASN A 71 -8.55 9.37 -9.22
N ILE A 72 -8.03 10.40 -8.54
CA ILE A 72 -6.95 11.26 -9.09
C ILE A 72 -5.66 10.45 -9.21
N SER A 73 -5.35 9.61 -8.21
CA SER A 73 -4.14 8.78 -8.22
C SER A 73 -4.13 7.78 -9.38
N VAL A 74 -5.29 7.23 -9.77
CA VAL A 74 -5.41 6.35 -10.96
C VAL A 74 -5.03 7.12 -12.23
N THR A 75 -5.59 8.31 -12.42
CA THR A 75 -5.26 9.15 -13.58
C THR A 75 -3.78 9.52 -13.59
N ALA A 76 -3.22 9.90 -12.43
CA ALA A 76 -1.80 10.24 -12.31
C ALA A 76 -0.85 9.08 -12.68
N VAL A 77 -1.23 7.83 -12.35
CA VAL A 77 -0.49 6.63 -12.78
C VAL A 77 -0.59 6.43 -14.28
N VAL A 78 -1.79 6.54 -14.87
CA VAL A 78 -1.99 6.35 -16.32
C VAL A 78 -1.23 7.40 -17.14
N THR A 79 -1.18 8.64 -16.65
CA THR A 79 -0.50 9.76 -17.32
C THR A 79 0.99 9.86 -16.99
N GLY A 80 1.54 8.94 -16.16
CA GLY A 80 2.95 8.91 -15.79
C GLY A 80 3.40 10.03 -14.85
N GLN A 81 2.47 10.74 -14.20
CA GLN A 81 2.79 11.77 -13.18
C GLN A 81 3.32 11.15 -11.89
N VAL A 82 2.90 9.92 -11.58
CA VAL A 82 3.44 9.08 -10.52
C VAL A 82 3.68 7.67 -11.06
N GLU A 83 4.68 6.98 -10.52
CA GLU A 83 5.00 5.61 -10.91
C GLU A 83 3.99 4.62 -10.34
N PHE A 84 3.49 4.89 -9.11
CA PHE A 84 2.60 3.97 -8.41
C PHE A 84 1.47 4.71 -7.68
N ALA A 85 0.36 3.99 -7.46
CA ALA A 85 -0.67 4.39 -6.53
C ALA A 85 -1.05 3.24 -5.58
N THR A 86 -1.37 3.57 -4.32
CA THR A 86 -1.72 2.56 -3.31
C THR A 86 -3.22 2.28 -3.22
N ALA A 87 -4.05 3.01 -3.93
CA ALA A 87 -5.50 2.89 -3.95
C ALA A 87 -5.96 1.62 -4.72
N HIS A 88 -5.64 0.43 -4.20
CA HIS A 88 -5.85 -0.88 -4.84
C HIS A 88 -7.23 -1.01 -5.49
N GLY A 89 -8.30 -0.83 -4.72
CA GLY A 89 -9.66 -1.00 -5.25
C GLY A 89 -10.00 -0.03 -6.38
N SER A 90 -9.46 1.20 -6.38
CA SER A 90 -9.66 2.14 -7.49
C SER A 90 -8.87 1.74 -8.73
N ILE A 91 -7.65 1.23 -8.57
CA ILE A 91 -6.83 0.65 -9.64
C ILE A 91 -7.57 -0.54 -10.28
N VAL A 92 -8.02 -1.49 -9.44
CA VAL A 92 -8.72 -2.70 -9.91
C VAL A 92 -10.01 -2.35 -10.68
N ARG A 93 -10.80 -1.41 -10.18
CA ARG A 93 -12.03 -0.98 -10.87
C ARG A 93 -11.74 -0.22 -12.16
N ALA A 94 -10.74 0.63 -12.19
CA ALA A 94 -10.31 1.32 -13.40
C ALA A 94 -9.81 0.33 -14.46
N ALA A 95 -9.02 -0.66 -14.06
CA ALA A 95 -8.59 -1.76 -14.91
C ALA A 95 -9.79 -2.55 -15.46
N ALA A 96 -10.77 -2.89 -14.60
CA ALA A 96 -11.99 -3.58 -15.01
C ALA A 96 -12.85 -2.78 -16.01
N GLN A 97 -12.75 -1.44 -15.96
CA GLN A 97 -13.41 -0.52 -16.91
C GLN A 97 -12.57 -0.24 -18.17
N GLY A 98 -11.44 -0.92 -18.35
CA GLY A 98 -10.60 -0.81 -19.55
C GLY A 98 -9.40 0.12 -19.45
N MET A 99 -9.19 0.82 -18.33
CA MET A 99 -8.00 1.68 -18.17
C MET A 99 -6.70 0.84 -18.14
N PRO A 100 -5.58 1.37 -18.70
CA PRO A 100 -4.32 0.63 -18.82
C PRO A 100 -3.53 0.65 -17.50
N VAL A 101 -4.06 0.00 -16.47
CA VAL A 101 -3.45 -0.11 -15.13
C VAL A 101 -3.67 -1.50 -14.56
N LYS A 102 -2.79 -1.95 -13.65
CA LYS A 102 -2.95 -3.18 -12.87
C LYS A 102 -2.39 -3.01 -11.47
N SER A 103 -2.90 -3.80 -10.53
CA SER A 103 -2.30 -3.94 -9.21
C SER A 103 -1.21 -5.01 -9.24
N LEU A 104 -0.01 -4.68 -8.75
CA LEU A 104 1.18 -5.53 -8.78
C LEU A 104 1.40 -6.30 -7.48
N MET A 105 0.84 -5.81 -6.38
CA MET A 105 0.86 -6.45 -5.06
C MET A 105 -0.27 -5.93 -4.19
N VAL A 106 -0.58 -6.66 -3.13
CA VAL A 106 -1.46 -6.23 -2.05
C VAL A 106 -0.63 -5.96 -0.80
N VAL A 107 -0.77 -4.78 -0.22
CA VAL A 107 -0.06 -4.40 1.02
C VAL A 107 -0.94 -4.50 2.27
N ALA A 108 -2.26 -4.52 2.11
CA ALA A 108 -3.20 -4.74 3.19
C ALA A 108 -4.42 -5.53 2.67
N ASP A 109 -4.71 -6.69 3.27
CA ASP A 109 -5.79 -7.61 2.88
C ASP A 109 -6.88 -7.78 3.93
N ARG A 110 -6.68 -7.20 5.12
CA ARG A 110 -7.66 -7.16 6.20
C ARG A 110 -8.08 -5.72 6.44
N PRO A 111 -9.39 -5.40 6.39
CA PRO A 111 -9.88 -4.06 6.64
C PRO A 111 -9.71 -3.65 8.10
N ALA A 112 -8.57 -3.08 8.48
CA ALA A 112 -8.32 -2.57 9.83
C ALA A 112 -9.05 -1.24 10.04
N TYR A 113 -10.40 -1.30 10.00
CA TYR A 113 -11.31 -0.18 10.20
C TYR A 113 -12.34 -0.50 11.27
N TYR A 114 -12.78 0.54 11.95
CA TYR A 114 -13.90 0.52 12.89
C TYR A 114 -15.04 1.38 12.39
N LEU A 115 -16.26 0.92 12.61
CA LEU A 115 -17.43 1.77 12.60
C LEU A 115 -17.55 2.36 14.01
N VAL A 116 -17.38 3.67 14.14
CA VAL A 116 -17.53 4.39 15.41
C VAL A 116 -18.74 5.31 15.34
N ALA A 117 -19.41 5.54 16.46
CA ALA A 117 -20.64 6.33 16.53
C ALA A 117 -20.68 7.24 17.73
N LYS A 118 -21.54 8.26 17.66
CA LYS A 118 -21.86 9.13 18.80
C LYS A 118 -22.55 8.36 19.93
N ALA A 119 -22.53 8.92 21.12
CA ALA A 119 -23.30 8.42 22.25
C ALA A 119 -24.81 8.26 21.89
N GLY A 120 -25.44 7.20 22.38
CA GLY A 120 -26.84 6.87 22.08
C GLY A 120 -27.05 6.00 20.83
N VAL A 121 -26.01 5.82 19.96
CA VAL A 121 -26.04 4.84 18.88
C VAL A 121 -25.26 3.60 19.36
N ASN A 122 -25.98 2.55 19.75
CA ASN A 122 -25.41 1.41 20.48
C ASN A 122 -25.25 0.15 19.62
N THR A 123 -25.87 0.09 18.45
CA THR A 123 -25.85 -1.05 17.54
C THR A 123 -25.77 -0.58 16.09
N VAL A 124 -25.32 -1.45 15.19
CA VAL A 124 -25.31 -1.17 13.75
C VAL A 124 -26.72 -0.92 13.23
N GLY A 125 -27.72 -1.70 13.70
CA GLY A 125 -29.14 -1.53 13.31
C GLY A 125 -29.71 -0.15 13.66
N ALA A 126 -29.21 0.49 14.71
CA ALA A 126 -29.63 1.84 15.13
C ALA A 126 -29.19 2.95 14.14
N LEU A 127 -28.40 2.60 13.11
CA LEU A 127 -28.01 3.52 12.04
C LEU A 127 -29.11 3.71 10.98
N ARG A 128 -30.22 2.98 11.05
CA ARG A 128 -31.36 3.18 10.14
C ARG A 128 -31.89 4.61 10.25
N GLY A 129 -31.98 5.31 9.11
CA GLY A 129 -32.38 6.72 9.02
C GLY A 129 -31.30 7.72 9.45
N ARG A 130 -30.05 7.27 9.64
CA ARG A 130 -28.91 8.08 10.09
C ARG A 130 -27.81 8.20 9.03
N SER A 131 -26.80 9.02 9.36
CA SER A 131 -25.68 9.29 8.48
C SER A 131 -24.37 8.63 8.98
N VAL A 132 -23.57 8.13 8.02
CA VAL A 132 -22.25 7.51 8.26
C VAL A 132 -21.19 8.21 7.43
N GLY A 133 -20.18 8.78 8.09
CA GLY A 133 -19.04 9.42 7.49
C GLY A 133 -18.07 8.39 6.85
N ILE A 134 -17.61 8.68 5.65
CA ILE A 134 -16.58 7.92 4.95
C ILE A 134 -15.54 8.87 4.34
N ALA A 135 -14.32 8.38 4.12
CA ALA A 135 -13.25 9.23 3.59
C ALA A 135 -13.49 9.71 2.16
N SER A 136 -14.06 8.86 1.29
CA SER A 136 -14.34 9.19 -0.11
C SER A 136 -15.33 8.21 -0.73
N LEU A 137 -16.01 8.63 -1.80
CA LEU A 137 -16.85 7.75 -2.62
C LEU A 137 -16.00 6.95 -3.62
N GLY A 138 -16.49 5.78 -4.04
CA GLY A 138 -15.91 4.94 -5.08
C GLY A 138 -14.63 4.17 -4.68
N GLY A 139 -14.08 4.38 -3.49
CA GLY A 139 -12.92 3.64 -2.98
C GLY A 139 -13.30 2.32 -2.27
N SER A 140 -12.28 1.52 -1.86
CA SER A 140 -12.50 0.26 -1.14
C SER A 140 -13.31 0.46 0.16
N VAL A 141 -13.06 1.55 0.91
CA VAL A 141 -13.80 1.86 2.14
C VAL A 141 -15.29 2.09 1.86
N HIS A 142 -15.62 2.80 0.77
CA HIS A 142 -17.01 3.02 0.37
C HIS A 142 -17.73 1.69 0.09
N LEU A 143 -17.16 0.84 -0.76
CA LEU A 143 -17.78 -0.44 -1.13
C LEU A 143 -17.87 -1.40 0.07
N MET A 144 -16.81 -1.47 0.88
CA MET A 144 -16.79 -2.22 2.13
C MET A 144 -17.91 -1.77 3.06
N THR A 145 -18.14 -0.47 3.20
CA THR A 145 -19.19 0.07 4.06
C THR A 145 -20.57 -0.29 3.53
N LYS A 146 -20.81 -0.20 2.22
CA LYS A 146 -22.07 -0.63 1.60
C LYS A 146 -22.34 -2.12 1.84
N GLU A 147 -21.35 -2.97 1.61
CA GLU A 147 -21.44 -4.41 1.86
C GLU A 147 -21.73 -4.71 3.33
N PHE A 148 -21.02 -4.05 4.26
CA PHE A 148 -21.24 -4.21 5.70
C PHE A 148 -22.67 -3.79 6.12
N MET A 149 -23.18 -2.67 5.58
CA MET A 149 -24.55 -2.25 5.84
C MET A 149 -25.55 -3.28 5.32
N ALA A 150 -25.36 -3.81 4.10
CA ALA A 150 -26.21 -4.83 3.52
C ALA A 150 -26.25 -6.11 4.37
N GLN A 151 -25.11 -6.58 4.88
CA GLN A 151 -25.02 -7.73 5.78
C GLN A 151 -25.76 -7.52 7.11
N ASN A 152 -26.00 -6.26 7.49
CA ASN A 152 -26.77 -5.87 8.69
C ASN A 152 -28.22 -5.42 8.38
N ASN A 153 -28.77 -5.82 7.22
CA ASN A 153 -30.09 -5.45 6.76
C ASN A 153 -30.32 -3.93 6.64
N LEU A 154 -29.27 -3.19 6.34
CA LEU A 154 -29.29 -1.76 6.06
C LEU A 154 -28.92 -1.53 4.58
N ASP A 155 -29.49 -0.49 3.97
CA ASP A 155 -29.19 -0.08 2.61
C ASP A 155 -28.57 1.31 2.65
N ALA A 156 -27.29 1.37 2.25
CA ALA A 156 -26.50 2.61 2.28
C ALA A 156 -26.97 3.67 1.27
N ASP A 157 -27.89 3.33 0.36
CA ASP A 157 -28.47 4.28 -0.59
C ASP A 157 -29.90 4.70 -0.20
N LYS A 158 -30.58 3.93 0.67
CA LYS A 158 -32.00 4.15 0.98
C LYS A 158 -32.26 4.55 2.44
N ASN A 159 -31.58 3.86 3.39
CA ASN A 159 -31.88 4.03 4.81
C ASN A 159 -30.67 4.33 5.69
N VAL A 160 -29.48 4.48 5.10
CA VAL A 160 -28.27 5.01 5.73
C VAL A 160 -27.62 5.96 4.75
N ALA A 161 -27.45 7.23 5.14
CA ALA A 161 -26.78 8.20 4.26
C ALA A 161 -25.25 8.11 4.41
N LEU A 162 -24.54 7.78 3.34
CA LEU A 162 -23.07 7.86 3.32
C LEU A 162 -22.63 9.28 2.97
N VAL A 163 -21.89 9.93 3.89
CA VAL A 163 -21.43 11.32 3.77
C VAL A 163 -19.91 11.35 3.66
N VAL A 164 -19.37 12.09 2.71
CA VAL A 164 -17.91 12.28 2.61
C VAL A 164 -17.47 13.28 3.69
N THR A 165 -16.72 12.77 4.67
CA THR A 165 -16.19 13.57 5.79
C THR A 165 -14.69 13.84 5.68
N GLY A 166 -14.00 13.25 4.69
CA GLY A 166 -12.57 13.43 4.45
C GLY A 166 -11.70 12.52 5.30
N ASP A 167 -10.68 13.08 5.97
CA ASP A 167 -9.76 12.30 6.80
C ASP A 167 -10.39 11.86 8.14
N HIS A 168 -9.64 11.06 8.90
CA HIS A 168 -10.14 10.47 10.14
C HIS A 168 -10.39 11.51 11.25
N ASN A 169 -9.54 12.55 11.37
CA ASN A 169 -9.74 13.62 12.34
C ASN A 169 -11.01 14.42 12.02
N THR A 170 -11.17 14.81 10.75
CA THR A 170 -12.37 15.52 10.29
C THR A 170 -13.62 14.68 10.50
N SER A 171 -13.55 13.36 10.29
CA SER A 171 -14.66 12.43 10.54
C SER A 171 -15.03 12.36 12.03
N ILE A 172 -14.04 12.30 12.94
CA ILE A 172 -14.25 12.31 14.38
C ILE A 172 -14.93 13.64 14.79
N GLN A 173 -14.42 14.76 14.32
CA GLN A 173 -15.02 16.08 14.59
C GLN A 173 -16.44 16.19 14.02
N ALA A 174 -16.70 15.64 12.83
CA ALA A 174 -18.03 15.62 12.24
C ALA A 174 -19.06 14.87 13.10
N ILE A 175 -18.64 13.76 13.76
CA ILE A 175 -19.51 13.06 14.72
C ILE A 175 -19.73 13.91 15.96
N GLN A 176 -18.67 14.49 16.54
CA GLN A 176 -18.77 15.32 17.76
C GLN A 176 -19.67 16.55 17.55
N ASN A 177 -19.62 17.15 16.37
CA ASN A 177 -20.43 18.31 16.01
C ASN A 177 -21.84 17.94 15.50
N GLY A 178 -22.19 16.65 15.46
CA GLY A 178 -23.51 16.18 15.02
C GLY A 178 -23.78 16.27 13.51
N HIS A 179 -22.74 16.49 12.69
CA HIS A 179 -22.87 16.50 11.22
C HIS A 179 -23.08 15.10 10.65
N VAL A 180 -22.58 14.07 11.31
CA VAL A 180 -22.86 12.66 11.04
C VAL A 180 -23.07 11.90 12.34
N ASP A 181 -23.77 10.77 12.28
CA ASP A 181 -24.08 9.97 13.47
C ASP A 181 -22.99 8.95 13.80
N ALA A 182 -22.30 8.49 12.78
CA ALA A 182 -21.20 7.53 12.85
C ALA A 182 -20.18 7.79 11.75
N ALA A 183 -19.01 7.14 11.81
CA ALA A 183 -18.04 7.18 10.71
C ALA A 183 -17.19 5.91 10.69
N VAL A 184 -16.60 5.62 9.50
CA VAL A 184 -15.64 4.54 9.33
C VAL A 184 -14.22 5.09 9.53
N ILE A 185 -13.58 4.65 10.60
CA ILE A 185 -12.28 5.14 11.08
C ILE A 185 -11.25 4.02 11.01
N SER A 186 -10.09 4.29 10.40
CA SER A 186 -9.01 3.30 10.33
C SER A 186 -8.23 3.19 11.65
N VAL A 187 -7.60 2.05 11.85
CA VAL A 187 -6.50 1.92 12.82
C VAL A 187 -5.35 2.86 12.39
N PRO A 188 -4.74 3.64 13.33
CA PRO A 188 -4.96 3.68 14.79
C PRO A 188 -5.97 4.73 15.27
N TRP A 189 -6.68 5.41 14.39
CA TRP A 189 -7.55 6.54 14.69
C TRP A 189 -8.77 6.18 15.56
N GLN A 190 -9.14 4.88 15.65
CA GLN A 190 -10.19 4.44 16.57
C GLN A 190 -9.85 4.75 18.03
N THR A 191 -8.56 4.74 18.41
CA THR A 191 -8.14 5.07 19.77
C THR A 191 -8.34 6.56 20.08
N VAL A 192 -8.19 7.41 19.07
CA VAL A 192 -8.51 8.85 19.17
C VAL A 192 -10.01 9.04 19.30
N ALA A 193 -10.81 8.32 18.51
CA ALA A 193 -12.26 8.36 18.56
C ALA A 193 -12.80 7.93 19.93
N GLU A 194 -12.24 6.87 20.54
CA GLU A 194 -12.63 6.40 21.88
C GLU A 194 -12.31 7.44 22.96
N LYS A 195 -11.12 8.05 22.92
CA LYS A 195 -10.75 9.15 23.83
C LYS A 195 -11.66 10.39 23.66
N ALA A 196 -12.22 10.57 22.46
CA ALA A 196 -13.19 11.61 22.15
C ALA A 196 -14.64 11.23 22.59
N GLY A 197 -14.84 10.11 23.31
CA GLY A 197 -16.13 9.65 23.81
C GLY A 197 -16.99 8.92 22.76
N LEU A 198 -16.45 8.58 21.59
CA LEU A 198 -17.17 7.85 20.56
C LEU A 198 -17.11 6.34 20.83
N ARG A 199 -18.16 5.64 20.42
CA ARG A 199 -18.33 4.20 20.66
C ARG A 199 -17.96 3.38 19.43
N LYS A 200 -17.16 2.32 19.60
CA LYS A 200 -16.95 1.31 18.58
C LYS A 200 -18.19 0.43 18.45
N LEU A 201 -18.79 0.35 17.25
CA LEU A 201 -19.93 -0.52 16.95
C LEU A 201 -19.49 -1.85 16.32
N ALA A 202 -18.48 -1.82 15.46
CA ALA A 202 -17.97 -2.99 14.78
C ALA A 202 -16.51 -2.80 14.34
N TYR A 203 -15.76 -3.91 14.25
CA TYR A 203 -14.47 -3.98 13.58
C TYR A 203 -14.61 -4.75 12.28
N PHE A 204 -14.32 -4.10 11.15
CA PHE A 204 -14.53 -4.71 9.84
C PHE A 204 -13.58 -5.90 9.57
N GLY A 205 -12.39 -5.89 10.18
CA GLY A 205 -11.41 -6.97 10.06
C GLY A 205 -11.87 -8.31 10.62
N ASP A 206 -12.90 -8.35 11.46
CA ASP A 206 -13.47 -9.60 11.99
C ASP A 206 -14.51 -10.21 11.07
N VAL A 207 -15.15 -9.39 10.24
CA VAL A 207 -16.32 -9.81 9.44
C VAL A 207 -16.03 -9.95 7.95
N MET A 208 -14.90 -9.42 7.47
CA MET A 208 -14.57 -9.53 6.04
C MET A 208 -13.07 -9.52 5.75
N ARG A 209 -12.71 -10.10 4.63
CA ARG A 209 -11.39 -10.03 4.01
C ARG A 209 -11.54 -9.37 2.66
N LEU A 210 -10.81 -8.25 2.46
CA LEU A 210 -10.81 -7.49 1.21
C LEU A 210 -9.44 -6.82 1.02
N PRO A 211 -8.94 -6.71 -0.21
CA PRO A 211 -7.69 -6.00 -0.48
C PRO A 211 -7.93 -4.49 -0.35
N MET A 212 -7.34 -3.89 0.67
CA MET A 212 -7.55 -2.47 1.01
C MET A 212 -6.52 -1.56 0.35
N ALA A 213 -5.30 -2.04 0.20
CA ALA A 213 -4.21 -1.28 -0.43
C ALA A 213 -3.26 -2.21 -1.18
N GLY A 214 -2.56 -1.65 -2.17
CA GLY A 214 -1.58 -2.36 -2.98
C GLY A 214 -0.58 -1.40 -3.61
N LEU A 215 0.22 -1.85 -4.55
CA LEU A 215 0.93 -1.01 -5.50
C LEU A 215 0.36 -1.27 -6.89
N GLY A 216 -0.25 -0.25 -7.48
CA GLY A 216 -0.71 -0.29 -8.86
C GLY A 216 0.17 0.55 -9.77
N ALA A 217 0.38 0.09 -11.01
CA ALA A 217 1.16 0.77 -12.02
C ALA A 217 0.45 0.73 -13.38
N SER A 218 0.85 1.60 -14.31
CA SER A 218 0.33 1.60 -15.68
C SER A 218 0.87 0.43 -16.50
N ASP A 219 0.09 -0.03 -17.49
CA ASP A 219 0.53 -1.06 -18.45
C ASP A 219 1.81 -0.59 -19.20
N GLU A 220 1.97 0.71 -19.41
CA GLU A 220 3.18 1.29 -19.98
C GLU A 220 4.41 1.07 -19.09
N ASN A 221 4.30 1.37 -17.78
CA ASN A 221 5.41 1.13 -16.85
C ASN A 221 5.69 -0.37 -16.69
N ILE A 222 4.66 -1.22 -16.71
CA ILE A 222 4.81 -2.69 -16.67
C ILE A 222 5.65 -3.16 -17.87
N ALA A 223 5.41 -2.62 -19.06
CA ALA A 223 6.14 -2.99 -20.27
C ALA A 223 7.54 -2.37 -20.36
N LYS A 224 7.69 -1.07 -19.98
CA LYS A 224 8.92 -0.31 -20.24
C LYS A 224 9.90 -0.26 -19.06
N LYS A 225 9.42 -0.45 -17.81
CA LYS A 225 10.23 -0.30 -16.58
C LYS A 225 10.10 -1.49 -15.62
N PRO A 226 10.12 -2.75 -16.09
CA PRO A 226 9.86 -3.92 -15.25
C PRO A 226 10.85 -4.06 -14.09
N ASP A 227 12.11 -3.69 -14.28
CA ASP A 227 13.12 -3.73 -13.21
C ASP A 227 12.82 -2.72 -12.11
N LEU A 228 12.44 -1.48 -12.46
CA LEU A 228 12.02 -0.46 -11.48
C LEU A 228 10.85 -0.95 -10.64
N LEU A 229 9.83 -1.54 -11.30
CA LEU A 229 8.65 -2.05 -10.61
C LEU A 229 9.01 -3.19 -9.66
N ARG A 230 9.86 -4.13 -10.07
CA ARG A 230 10.33 -5.25 -9.26
C ARG A 230 11.09 -4.75 -8.02
N ARG A 231 12.01 -3.79 -8.18
CA ARG A 231 12.76 -3.19 -7.07
C ARG A 231 11.84 -2.47 -6.08
N ALA A 232 10.86 -1.70 -6.56
CA ALA A 232 9.89 -0.99 -5.71
C ALA A 232 8.99 -1.98 -4.94
N VAL A 233 8.51 -3.03 -5.59
CA VAL A 233 7.75 -4.11 -4.95
C VAL A 233 8.60 -4.80 -3.88
N ARG A 234 9.87 -5.11 -4.17
CA ARG A 234 10.79 -5.75 -3.21
C ARG A 234 11.05 -4.87 -1.99
N ALA A 235 11.29 -3.57 -2.17
CA ALA A 235 11.44 -2.62 -1.07
C ALA A 235 10.17 -2.59 -0.20
N THR A 236 8.98 -2.57 -0.82
CA THR A 236 7.70 -2.56 -0.10
C THR A 236 7.47 -3.87 0.68
N LEU A 237 7.81 -5.03 0.09
CA LEU A 237 7.75 -6.33 0.79
C LEU A 237 8.64 -6.35 2.02
N ARG A 238 9.86 -5.83 1.92
CA ARG A 238 10.77 -5.69 3.06
C ARG A 238 10.19 -4.76 4.13
N GLY A 239 9.46 -3.72 3.73
CA GLY A 239 8.68 -2.88 4.65
C GLY A 239 7.60 -3.66 5.40
N ILE A 240 6.86 -4.55 4.72
CA ILE A 240 5.91 -5.46 5.35
C ILE A 240 6.63 -6.39 6.35
N ASP A 241 7.73 -7.02 5.92
CA ASP A 241 8.50 -7.93 6.77
C ASP A 241 9.01 -7.20 8.03
N PHE A 242 9.49 -5.96 7.88
CA PHE A 242 9.94 -5.12 9.00
C PHE A 242 8.81 -4.84 10.00
N LEU A 243 7.62 -4.45 9.51
CA LEU A 243 6.46 -4.17 10.38
C LEU A 243 5.97 -5.43 11.12
N ARG A 244 6.10 -6.60 10.50
CA ARG A 244 5.64 -7.88 11.06
C ARG A 244 6.63 -8.53 12.02
N ASP A 245 7.91 -8.17 11.98
CA ASP A 245 8.90 -8.68 12.92
C ASP A 245 8.72 -8.02 14.30
N ALA A 246 8.32 -8.81 15.28
CA ALA A 246 8.10 -8.37 16.64
C ALA A 246 9.31 -7.68 17.28
N LYS A 247 10.54 -7.98 16.80
CA LYS A 247 11.77 -7.31 17.26
C LYS A 247 11.76 -5.81 16.95
N ASN A 248 11.08 -5.39 15.89
CA ASN A 248 10.99 -4.01 15.45
C ASN A 248 9.79 -3.27 16.06
N LYS A 249 9.05 -3.87 17.00
CA LYS A 249 7.81 -3.27 17.56
C LYS A 249 8.04 -1.86 18.08
N LYS A 250 9.15 -1.63 18.78
CA LYS A 250 9.47 -0.31 19.35
C LYS A 250 9.63 0.76 18.27
N GLU A 251 10.36 0.43 17.20
CA GLU A 251 10.60 1.31 16.06
C GLU A 251 9.31 1.57 15.29
N VAL A 252 8.50 0.53 15.08
CA VAL A 252 7.20 0.64 14.41
C VAL A 252 6.24 1.54 15.19
N VAL A 253 6.15 1.36 16.51
CA VAL A 253 5.36 2.24 17.39
C VAL A 253 5.87 3.68 17.30
N GLY A 254 7.20 3.89 17.25
CA GLY A 254 7.79 5.23 17.05
C GLY A 254 7.35 5.87 15.73
N ILE A 255 7.35 5.11 14.64
CA ILE A 255 6.84 5.60 13.34
C ILE A 255 5.34 5.94 13.42
N MET A 256 4.54 5.10 14.09
CA MET A 256 3.10 5.35 14.26
C MET A 256 2.85 6.66 15.02
N VAL A 257 3.56 6.90 16.12
CA VAL A 257 3.47 8.15 16.89
C VAL A 257 3.79 9.36 16.01
N GLU A 258 4.88 9.29 15.27
CA GLU A 258 5.33 10.40 14.41
C GLU A 258 4.38 10.65 13.24
N TRP A 259 3.99 9.57 12.54
CA TRP A 259 3.17 9.65 11.33
C TRP A 259 1.70 9.99 11.60
N PHE A 260 1.11 9.35 12.60
CA PHE A 260 -0.30 9.57 12.95
C PHE A 260 -0.51 10.73 13.93
N LYS A 261 0.57 11.27 14.55
CA LYS A 261 0.48 12.31 15.58
C LYS A 261 -0.38 11.88 16.78
N ILE A 262 -0.24 10.64 17.21
CA ILE A 262 -0.96 10.02 18.34
C ILE A 262 0.01 9.76 19.50
N HIS A 263 -0.55 9.49 20.70
CA HIS A 263 0.28 9.11 21.86
C HIS A 263 0.83 7.68 21.76
N GLY A 264 1.95 7.42 22.42
CA GLY A 264 2.62 6.11 22.38
C GLY A 264 1.73 4.96 22.85
N GLU A 265 0.89 5.16 23.87
CA GLU A 265 -0.08 4.16 24.33
C GLU A 265 -1.08 3.77 23.24
N GLN A 266 -1.62 4.75 22.51
CA GLN A 266 -2.55 4.52 21.40
C GLN A 266 -1.89 3.75 20.26
N ALA A 267 -0.62 4.07 19.97
CA ALA A 267 0.16 3.36 18.96
C ALA A 267 0.43 1.91 19.38
N GLN A 268 0.78 1.67 20.65
CA GLN A 268 1.01 0.33 21.18
C GLN A 268 -0.27 -0.54 21.15
N GLU A 269 -1.41 0.03 21.51
CA GLU A 269 -2.73 -0.63 21.47
C GLU A 269 -3.09 -1.05 20.03
N ALA A 270 -2.87 -0.16 19.08
CA ALA A 270 -3.26 -0.36 17.69
C ALA A 270 -2.29 -1.27 16.90
N TYR A 271 -1.05 -1.47 17.41
CA TYR A 271 0.02 -2.17 16.68
C TYR A 271 -0.38 -3.55 16.18
N GLY A 272 -0.95 -4.39 17.04
CA GLY A 272 -1.33 -5.77 16.69
C GLY A 272 -2.31 -5.83 15.53
N GLN A 273 -3.41 -5.09 15.62
CA GLN A 273 -4.44 -5.02 14.57
C GLN A 273 -3.90 -4.47 13.26
N MET A 274 -3.00 -3.47 13.34
CA MET A 274 -2.35 -2.91 12.17
C MET A 274 -1.48 -3.96 11.45
N VAL A 275 -0.64 -4.68 12.20
CA VAL A 275 0.29 -5.67 11.65
C VAL A 275 -0.45 -6.87 11.04
N GLU A 276 -1.55 -7.30 11.65
CA GLU A 276 -2.40 -8.38 11.12
C GLU A 276 -3.04 -8.06 9.77
N ALA A 277 -3.14 -6.77 9.42
CA ALA A 277 -3.71 -6.35 8.14
C ALA A 277 -2.78 -6.56 6.94
N TYR A 278 -1.48 -6.86 7.17
CA TYR A 278 -0.50 -6.99 6.09
C TYR A 278 -0.27 -8.45 5.70
N PRO A 279 -0.57 -8.84 4.46
CA PRO A 279 -0.32 -10.19 3.97
C PRO A 279 1.20 -10.44 3.90
N PRO A 280 1.73 -11.55 4.48
CA PRO A 280 3.17 -11.79 4.55
C PRO A 280 3.82 -11.94 3.17
N ASN A 281 3.05 -12.34 2.15
CA ASN A 281 3.56 -12.59 0.81
C ASN A 281 3.27 -11.45 -0.18
N GLY A 282 2.57 -10.39 0.26
CA GLY A 282 2.20 -9.29 -0.62
C GLY A 282 1.15 -9.65 -1.68
N VAL A 283 0.45 -10.79 -1.50
CA VAL A 283 -0.65 -11.26 -2.35
C VAL A 283 -1.82 -11.71 -1.47
N VAL A 284 -2.96 -11.88 -2.10
CA VAL A 284 -4.17 -12.49 -1.50
C VAL A 284 -4.62 -13.67 -2.35
N ALA A 285 -5.45 -14.53 -1.78
CA ALA A 285 -6.06 -15.63 -2.52
C ALA A 285 -6.99 -15.09 -3.62
N ASP A 286 -7.12 -15.84 -4.72
CA ASP A 286 -7.93 -15.41 -5.86
C ASP A 286 -9.40 -15.20 -5.47
N GLU A 287 -9.93 -16.02 -4.55
CA GLU A 287 -11.31 -15.91 -4.04
C GLU A 287 -11.55 -14.55 -3.34
N VAL A 288 -10.54 -13.97 -2.69
CA VAL A 288 -10.63 -12.65 -2.05
C VAL A 288 -10.71 -11.54 -3.10
N LEU A 289 -9.95 -11.65 -4.20
CA LEU A 289 -10.03 -10.74 -5.33
C LEU A 289 -11.35 -10.86 -6.09
N GLU A 290 -11.81 -12.08 -6.31
CA GLU A 290 -13.11 -12.34 -6.97
C GLU A 290 -14.26 -11.77 -6.15
N LYS A 291 -14.20 -11.90 -4.81
CA LYS A 291 -15.19 -11.30 -3.91
C LYS A 291 -15.17 -9.76 -3.99
N ASP A 292 -13.99 -9.12 -4.04
CA ASP A 292 -13.88 -7.65 -4.20
C ASP A 292 -14.49 -7.20 -5.54
N LEU A 293 -14.22 -7.92 -6.63
CA LEU A 293 -14.81 -7.65 -7.94
C LEU A 293 -16.33 -7.87 -7.94
N GLU A 294 -16.82 -8.91 -7.25
CA GLU A 294 -18.25 -9.17 -7.15
C GLU A 294 -18.98 -8.07 -6.35
N ILE A 295 -18.42 -7.63 -5.22
CA ILE A 295 -18.94 -6.47 -4.47
C ILE A 295 -18.96 -5.23 -5.37
N ALA A 296 -17.88 -4.98 -6.12
CA ALA A 296 -17.84 -3.86 -7.05
C ALA A 296 -18.91 -3.94 -8.14
N ARG A 297 -19.24 -5.14 -8.61
CA ARG A 297 -20.31 -5.37 -9.59
C ARG A 297 -21.70 -5.17 -8.98
N GLN A 298 -21.96 -5.74 -7.81
CA GLN A 298 -23.24 -5.62 -7.11
C GLN A 298 -23.56 -4.19 -6.71
N THR A 299 -22.53 -3.41 -6.36
CA THR A 299 -22.66 -1.98 -6.04
C THR A 299 -22.68 -1.06 -7.28
N GLY A 300 -22.62 -1.62 -8.50
CA GLY A 300 -22.62 -0.87 -9.76
C GLY A 300 -21.29 -0.15 -10.07
N ALA A 301 -20.24 -0.38 -9.28
CA ALA A 301 -18.93 0.24 -9.51
C ALA A 301 -18.21 -0.33 -10.74
N ILE A 302 -18.53 -1.56 -11.15
CA ILE A 302 -18.19 -2.16 -12.45
C ILE A 302 -19.42 -2.80 -13.08
N LYS A 303 -19.47 -2.85 -14.42
CA LYS A 303 -20.63 -3.39 -15.13
C LYS A 303 -20.49 -4.87 -15.46
N ASN A 304 -19.32 -5.28 -15.91
CA ASN A 304 -19.06 -6.61 -16.46
C ASN A 304 -18.16 -7.43 -15.54
N ARG A 305 -18.28 -8.76 -15.61
CA ARG A 305 -17.27 -9.67 -15.06
C ARG A 305 -15.98 -9.51 -15.85
N VAL A 306 -14.85 -9.51 -15.14
CA VAL A 306 -13.50 -9.45 -15.72
C VAL A 306 -12.64 -10.56 -15.12
N THR A 307 -11.63 -11.01 -15.86
CA THR A 307 -10.65 -11.97 -15.34
C THR A 307 -9.68 -11.28 -14.38
N LEU A 308 -9.14 -12.02 -13.43
CA LEU A 308 -8.16 -11.49 -12.49
C LEU A 308 -6.92 -10.95 -13.21
N SER A 309 -6.46 -11.62 -14.28
CA SER A 309 -5.31 -11.18 -15.10
C SER A 309 -5.50 -9.82 -15.76
N ARG A 310 -6.75 -9.33 -15.91
CA ARG A 310 -7.03 -7.99 -16.40
C ARG A 310 -6.71 -6.93 -15.35
N VAL A 311 -6.86 -7.24 -14.07
CA VAL A 311 -6.85 -6.25 -12.99
C VAL A 311 -5.63 -6.36 -12.07
N VAL A 312 -4.97 -7.53 -12.01
CA VAL A 312 -3.76 -7.75 -11.22
C VAL A 312 -2.65 -8.39 -12.05
N ASP A 313 -1.40 -8.12 -11.67
CA ASP A 313 -0.20 -8.77 -12.20
C ASP A 313 0.78 -9.04 -11.06
N PHE A 314 0.63 -10.20 -10.42
CA PHE A 314 1.42 -10.58 -9.27
C PHE A 314 2.78 -11.21 -9.60
N GLN A 315 3.21 -11.21 -10.88
CA GLN A 315 4.53 -11.73 -11.24
C GLN A 315 5.66 -10.98 -10.54
N PHE A 316 5.53 -9.65 -10.38
CA PHE A 316 6.54 -8.81 -9.71
C PHE A 316 6.71 -9.16 -8.24
N VAL A 317 5.60 -9.34 -7.52
CA VAL A 317 5.65 -9.67 -6.09
C VAL A 317 6.12 -11.11 -5.87
N LYS A 318 5.74 -12.06 -6.71
CA LYS A 318 6.22 -13.45 -6.66
C LYS A 318 7.73 -13.52 -6.92
N ALA A 319 8.23 -12.83 -7.94
CA ALA A 319 9.66 -12.75 -8.25
C ALA A 319 10.44 -12.11 -7.09
N ALA A 320 9.98 -10.96 -6.58
CA ALA A 320 10.62 -10.26 -5.47
C ALA A 320 10.66 -11.13 -4.18
N ARG A 321 9.59 -11.88 -3.88
CA ARG A 321 9.54 -12.78 -2.71
C ARG A 321 10.53 -13.93 -2.85
N ASN A 322 10.65 -14.53 -4.04
CA ASN A 322 11.64 -15.58 -4.32
C ASN A 322 13.07 -15.07 -4.11
N GLU A 323 13.40 -13.88 -4.61
CA GLU A 323 14.72 -13.26 -4.40
C GLU A 323 15.04 -13.01 -2.92
N LEU A 324 14.04 -12.60 -2.13
CA LEU A 324 14.20 -12.37 -0.70
C LEU A 324 14.36 -13.69 0.08
N SER A 325 13.78 -14.79 -0.39
CA SER A 325 13.89 -16.11 0.23
C SER A 325 15.27 -16.72 0.02
N VAL A 326 15.88 -16.50 -1.15
CA VAL A 326 17.24 -17.02 -1.47
C VAL A 326 18.34 -16.25 -0.70
N LYS A 327 18.09 -14.99 -0.34
CA LYS A 327 19.06 -14.13 0.37
C LYS A 327 19.02 -14.24 1.90
N LYS A 328 18.16 -15.09 2.48
CA LYS A 328 18.25 -15.39 3.91
C LYS A 328 19.40 -16.38 4.13
N PRO A 329 20.47 -15.98 4.89
CA PRO A 329 21.57 -16.89 5.23
C PRO A 329 21.12 -18.03 6.15
#